data_e8749ea6fc21a5e213d1a8e93273ff16
#
_entry.id   e8749ea6fc21a5e213d1a8e93273ff16
#
_cell.length_a   1.000
_cell.length_b   1.000
_cell.length_c   1.000
_cell.angle_alpha   90.00
_cell.angle_beta   90.00
_cell.angle_gamma   90.00
#
_symmetry.space_group_name_H-M   'P 1'
#
loop_
_entity.id
_entity.type
_entity.pdbx_description
1 polymer ?
#
loop_
_entity_poly.entity_id
_entity_poly.type
_entity_poly.pdbx_seq_one_letter_code
_entity_poly.pdbx_strand_id
1 'polypeptide(L)'
;MHGINESLEFIPVRIAILVISDTRTFDTDTSGTTLAQRIEGAGHVVADRKIVTDDKAAIRAQVSAWIADPDIDVVITSGGTGLTGRDVTPEALTPLFDKVIEGFSVIFHQVSFQSVGLSTLQSRAIAGLASGTFVFCLPGSTGAVKDGWDKVISLQLDSRHKPCNLVELMPRLMEHLEHAH
;
A
#
# COMPACT_ATOMS: atom_id res chain seq x y z
N MET A 1 17.24 3.27 19.26
CA MET A 1 17.61 4.11 18.10
C MET A 1 16.44 4.07 17.14
N HIS A 2 15.92 5.23 16.75
CA HIS A 2 14.86 5.33 15.75
C HIS A 2 15.48 5.81 14.43
N GLY A 3 15.04 5.24 13.30
CA GLY A 3 15.45 5.66 11.96
C GLY A 3 16.24 4.60 11.19
N ILE A 4 16.85 5.02 10.10
CA ILE A 4 17.60 4.15 9.19
C ILE A 4 18.98 3.83 9.78
N ASN A 5 19.31 2.54 9.82
CA ASN A 5 20.66 2.06 10.15
C ASN A 5 21.39 1.70 8.87
N GLU A 6 22.23 2.61 8.38
CA GLU A 6 22.96 2.46 7.12
C GLU A 6 24.00 1.32 7.12
N SER A 7 24.31 0.74 8.28
CA SER A 7 25.20 -0.45 8.35
C SER A 7 24.51 -1.76 7.97
N LEU A 8 23.18 -1.75 7.86
CA LEU A 8 22.40 -2.91 7.45
C LEU A 8 22.22 -2.93 5.93
N GLU A 9 22.05 -4.14 5.39
CA GLU A 9 21.75 -4.32 3.97
C GLU A 9 20.34 -3.84 3.64
N PHE A 10 20.23 -3.07 2.55
CA PHE A 10 18.94 -2.74 1.97
C PHE A 10 18.42 -3.90 1.13
N ILE A 11 17.21 -4.36 1.42
CA ILE A 11 16.53 -5.44 0.69
C ILE A 11 15.41 -4.81 -0.14
N PRO A 12 15.53 -4.77 -1.48
CA PRO A 12 14.45 -4.26 -2.33
C PRO A 12 13.23 -5.18 -2.26
N VAL A 13 12.04 -4.60 -2.30
CA VAL A 13 10.77 -5.31 -2.40
C VAL A 13 10.10 -5.02 -3.74
N ARG A 14 9.27 -5.95 -4.21
CA ARG A 14 8.56 -5.88 -5.49
C ARG A 14 7.14 -5.41 -5.22
N ILE A 15 6.81 -4.25 -5.76
CA ILE A 15 5.58 -3.51 -5.44
C ILE A 15 4.71 -3.38 -6.68
N ALA A 16 3.46 -3.79 -6.59
CA ALA A 16 2.44 -3.54 -7.61
C ALA A 16 1.59 -2.31 -7.23
N ILE A 17 1.27 -1.49 -8.22
CA ILE A 17 0.47 -0.27 -8.06
C ILE A 17 -0.87 -0.43 -8.76
N LEU A 18 -1.98 -0.24 -8.03
CA LEU A 18 -3.31 -0.18 -8.59
C LEU A 18 -3.90 1.22 -8.42
N VAL A 19 -4.15 1.88 -9.53
CA VAL A 19 -4.91 3.13 -9.53
C VAL A 19 -6.38 2.80 -9.77
N ILE A 20 -7.24 3.30 -8.90
CA ILE A 20 -8.67 3.06 -8.95
C ILE A 20 -9.35 4.36 -9.33
N SER A 21 -9.89 4.41 -10.54
CA SER A 21 -10.51 5.61 -11.08
C SER A 21 -11.32 5.31 -12.34
N ASP A 22 -12.51 5.89 -12.44
CA ASP A 22 -13.36 5.83 -13.64
C ASP A 22 -12.85 6.72 -14.79
N THR A 23 -11.94 7.67 -14.51
CA THR A 23 -11.60 8.74 -15.46
C THR A 23 -10.12 8.84 -15.81
N ARG A 24 -9.22 8.23 -15.00
CA ARG A 24 -7.78 8.33 -15.22
C ARG A 24 -7.31 7.36 -16.31
N THR A 25 -6.32 7.81 -17.06
CA THR A 25 -5.50 7.01 -17.97
C THR A 25 -4.05 7.11 -17.51
N PHE A 26 -3.14 6.31 -18.08
CA PHE A 26 -1.71 6.41 -17.74
C PHE A 26 -1.13 7.82 -17.99
N ASP A 27 -1.65 8.54 -18.98
CA ASP A 27 -1.21 9.91 -19.29
C ASP A 27 -1.73 10.95 -18.27
N THR A 28 -2.86 10.70 -17.65
CA THR A 28 -3.51 11.62 -16.70
C THR A 28 -3.36 11.23 -15.23
N ASP A 29 -2.81 10.04 -14.97
CA ASP A 29 -2.60 9.52 -13.62
C ASP A 29 -1.33 10.08 -12.99
N THR A 30 -1.48 11.21 -12.31
CA THR A 30 -0.38 11.85 -11.57
C THR A 30 -0.05 11.14 -10.26
N SER A 31 -1.03 10.55 -9.59
CA SER A 31 -0.82 9.87 -8.30
C SER A 31 -0.04 8.57 -8.45
N GLY A 32 -0.43 7.70 -9.38
CA GLY A 32 0.29 6.46 -9.65
C GLY A 32 1.68 6.69 -10.24
N THR A 33 1.83 7.71 -11.11
CA THR A 33 3.15 8.12 -11.63
C THR A 33 4.07 8.61 -10.50
N THR A 34 3.54 9.45 -9.61
CA THR A 34 4.28 9.93 -8.44
C THR A 34 4.71 8.77 -7.53
N LEU A 35 3.82 7.80 -7.30
CA LEU A 35 4.11 6.63 -6.48
C LEU A 35 5.20 5.76 -7.12
N ALA A 36 5.10 5.46 -8.43
CA ALA A 36 6.09 4.67 -9.15
C ALA A 36 7.49 5.31 -9.07
N GLN A 37 7.61 6.61 -9.34
CA GLN A 37 8.86 7.33 -9.22
C GLN A 37 9.47 7.28 -7.81
N ARG A 38 8.63 7.32 -6.77
CA ARG A 38 9.08 7.24 -5.38
C ARG A 38 9.55 5.86 -4.99
N ILE A 39 8.84 4.82 -5.44
CA ILE A 39 9.20 3.42 -5.21
C ILE A 39 10.58 3.14 -5.82
N GLU A 40 10.76 3.51 -7.09
CA GLU A 40 12.03 3.33 -7.81
C GLU A 40 13.15 4.18 -7.19
N GLY A 41 12.85 5.44 -6.85
CA GLY A 41 13.80 6.33 -6.19
C GLY A 41 14.25 5.87 -4.80
N ALA A 42 13.44 5.06 -4.11
CA ALA A 42 13.78 4.41 -2.85
C ALA A 42 14.57 3.10 -3.03
N GLY A 43 14.79 2.64 -4.27
CA GLY A 43 15.54 1.42 -4.58
C GLY A 43 14.67 0.15 -4.63
N HIS A 44 13.36 0.27 -4.56
CA HIS A 44 12.42 -0.85 -4.75
C HIS A 44 12.08 -1.06 -6.23
N VAL A 45 11.38 -2.15 -6.52
CA VAL A 45 10.97 -2.53 -7.88
C VAL A 45 9.47 -2.30 -8.06
N VAL A 46 9.07 -1.53 -9.06
CA VAL A 46 7.69 -1.52 -9.54
C VAL A 46 7.46 -2.76 -10.39
N ALA A 47 6.85 -3.79 -9.79
CA ALA A 47 6.63 -5.07 -10.43
C ALA A 47 5.53 -5.03 -11.49
N ASP A 48 4.44 -4.31 -11.20
CA ASP A 48 3.33 -4.08 -12.15
C ASP A 48 2.61 -2.76 -11.79
N ARG A 49 1.92 -2.18 -12.77
CA ARG A 49 1.08 -1.00 -12.57
C ARG A 49 -0.15 -1.08 -13.47
N LYS A 50 -1.34 -0.96 -12.87
CA LYS A 50 -2.62 -1.01 -13.59
C LYS A 50 -3.57 0.09 -13.11
N ILE A 51 -4.54 0.38 -13.96
CA ILE A 51 -5.67 1.27 -13.66
C ILE A 51 -6.94 0.44 -13.84
N VAL A 52 -7.83 0.47 -12.85
CA VAL A 52 -9.15 -0.15 -12.91
C VAL A 52 -10.23 0.86 -12.55
N THR A 53 -11.44 0.60 -12.97
CA THR A 53 -12.62 1.39 -12.61
C THR A 53 -12.97 1.23 -11.12
N ASP A 54 -13.78 2.15 -10.60
CA ASP A 54 -14.34 2.11 -9.24
C ASP A 54 -15.44 1.03 -9.14
N ASP A 55 -15.02 -0.24 -9.34
CA ASP A 55 -15.85 -1.44 -9.28
C ASP A 55 -15.23 -2.48 -8.34
N LYS A 56 -16.02 -2.96 -7.36
CA LYS A 56 -15.54 -3.92 -6.33
C LYS A 56 -14.98 -5.20 -6.95
N ALA A 57 -15.64 -5.73 -7.99
CA ALA A 57 -15.22 -6.99 -8.59
C ALA A 57 -13.89 -6.81 -9.36
N ALA A 58 -13.75 -5.71 -10.11
CA ALA A 58 -12.54 -5.39 -10.86
C ALA A 58 -11.35 -5.17 -9.91
N ILE A 59 -11.54 -4.37 -8.84
CA ILE A 59 -10.52 -4.11 -7.83
C ILE A 59 -10.08 -5.41 -7.16
N ARG A 60 -11.04 -6.20 -6.69
CA ARG A 60 -10.78 -7.48 -6.01
C ARG A 60 -10.06 -8.48 -6.90
N ALA A 61 -10.52 -8.63 -8.14
CA ALA A 61 -9.93 -9.57 -9.10
C ALA A 61 -8.45 -9.23 -9.36
N GLN A 62 -8.15 -7.95 -9.58
CA GLN A 62 -6.78 -7.52 -9.85
C GLN A 62 -5.86 -7.71 -8.64
N VAL A 63 -6.30 -7.32 -7.45
CA VAL A 63 -5.49 -7.46 -6.23
C VAL A 63 -5.34 -8.93 -5.86
N SER A 64 -6.38 -9.76 -5.99
CA SER A 64 -6.29 -11.21 -5.76
C SER A 64 -5.29 -11.89 -6.70
N ALA A 65 -5.23 -11.47 -7.96
CA ALA A 65 -4.25 -11.99 -8.91
C ALA A 65 -2.81 -11.67 -8.47
N TRP A 66 -2.56 -10.47 -7.97
CA TRP A 66 -1.25 -10.08 -7.45
C TRP A 66 -0.90 -10.75 -6.11
N ILE A 67 -1.88 -10.97 -5.22
CA ILE A 67 -1.67 -11.73 -3.98
C ILE A 67 -1.24 -13.18 -4.28
N ALA A 68 -1.74 -13.75 -5.37
CA ALA A 68 -1.37 -15.10 -5.81
C ALA A 68 -0.04 -15.17 -6.58
N ASP A 69 0.52 -14.03 -6.94
CA ASP A 69 1.78 -13.94 -7.68
C ASP A 69 2.98 -13.92 -6.71
N PRO A 70 3.85 -14.94 -6.73
CA PRO A 70 5.02 -15.00 -5.85
C PRO A 70 6.06 -13.90 -6.12
N ASP A 71 5.95 -13.20 -7.24
CA ASP A 71 6.84 -12.10 -7.61
C ASP A 71 6.33 -10.72 -7.14
N ILE A 72 5.27 -10.68 -6.33
CA ILE A 72 4.74 -9.44 -5.73
C ILE A 72 4.72 -9.55 -4.22
N ASP A 73 5.49 -8.70 -3.56
CA ASP A 73 5.61 -8.64 -2.10
C ASP A 73 4.60 -7.68 -1.47
N VAL A 74 4.27 -6.61 -2.19
CA VAL A 74 3.44 -5.50 -1.71
C VAL A 74 2.51 -5.00 -2.82
N VAL A 75 1.28 -4.70 -2.46
CA VAL A 75 0.32 -3.99 -3.32
C VAL A 75 0.00 -2.63 -2.70
N ILE A 76 0.10 -1.56 -3.47
CA ILE A 76 -0.34 -0.23 -3.04
C ILE A 76 -1.43 0.24 -3.99
N THR A 77 -2.62 0.53 -3.46
CA THR A 77 -3.72 1.10 -4.24
C THR A 77 -3.84 2.60 -3.99
N SER A 78 -4.29 3.34 -4.99
CA SER A 78 -4.57 4.77 -4.91
C SER A 78 -5.93 5.07 -5.53
N GLY A 79 -6.86 5.57 -4.73
CA GLY A 79 -8.21 5.92 -5.12
C GLY A 79 -9.31 5.09 -4.45
N GLY A 80 -10.55 5.55 -4.56
CA GLY A 80 -11.74 4.86 -4.07
C GLY A 80 -11.85 4.70 -2.55
N THR A 81 -11.18 5.55 -1.76
CA THR A 81 -11.20 5.48 -0.29
C THR A 81 -12.09 6.54 0.37
N GLY A 82 -12.78 7.36 -0.39
CA GLY A 82 -13.68 8.38 0.13
C GLY A 82 -15.02 7.83 0.64
N LEU A 83 -16.02 8.72 0.71
CA LEU A 83 -17.33 8.43 1.30
C LEU A 83 -18.47 8.41 0.28
N THR A 84 -18.18 8.63 -1.01
CA THR A 84 -19.20 8.60 -2.05
C THR A 84 -19.61 7.17 -2.40
N GLY A 85 -20.71 7.01 -3.11
CA GLY A 85 -21.18 5.69 -3.55
C GLY A 85 -20.22 4.97 -4.52
N ARG A 86 -19.30 5.70 -5.14
CA ARG A 86 -18.25 5.13 -6.01
C ARG A 86 -16.99 4.73 -5.25
N ASP A 87 -16.79 5.23 -4.05
CA ASP A 87 -15.64 4.90 -3.22
C ASP A 87 -15.85 3.52 -2.56
N VAL A 88 -15.28 2.48 -3.15
CA VAL A 88 -15.53 1.07 -2.79
C VAL A 88 -14.25 0.27 -2.50
N THR A 89 -13.09 0.91 -2.50
CA THR A 89 -11.81 0.22 -2.31
C THR A 89 -11.72 -0.53 -0.97
N PRO A 90 -12.06 0.06 0.19
CA PRO A 90 -12.05 -0.67 1.45
C PRO A 90 -12.99 -1.88 1.45
N GLU A 91 -14.18 -1.75 0.89
CA GLU A 91 -15.18 -2.82 0.78
C GLU A 91 -14.76 -3.93 -0.18
N ALA A 92 -13.95 -3.60 -1.19
CA ALA A 92 -13.40 -4.59 -2.11
C ALA A 92 -12.29 -5.41 -1.45
N LEU A 93 -11.39 -4.77 -0.69
CA LEU A 93 -10.12 -5.36 -0.28
C LEU A 93 -10.09 -5.89 1.16
N THR A 94 -10.84 -5.30 2.10
CA THR A 94 -10.90 -5.80 3.48
C THR A 94 -11.24 -7.30 3.57
N PRO A 95 -12.15 -7.87 2.76
CA PRO A 95 -12.43 -9.31 2.79
C PRO A 95 -11.27 -10.21 2.36
N LEU A 96 -10.23 -9.68 1.75
CA LEU A 96 -9.03 -10.42 1.36
C LEU A 96 -7.99 -10.50 2.49
N PHE A 97 -8.12 -9.69 3.53
CA PHE A 97 -7.12 -9.58 4.59
C PHE A 97 -7.24 -10.74 5.60
N ASP A 98 -6.14 -11.43 5.81
CA ASP A 98 -5.99 -12.36 6.93
C ASP A 98 -5.80 -11.59 8.24
N LYS A 99 -5.12 -10.44 8.16
CA LYS A 99 -4.88 -9.51 9.27
C LYS A 99 -5.02 -8.07 8.80
N VAL A 100 -5.81 -7.29 9.51
CA VAL A 100 -5.89 -5.84 9.32
C VAL A 100 -4.72 -5.18 10.05
N ILE A 101 -4.06 -4.22 9.39
CA ILE A 101 -3.00 -3.39 9.99
C ILE A 101 -3.63 -2.07 10.44
N GLU A 102 -4.32 -2.10 11.58
CA GLU A 102 -5.06 -0.94 12.11
C GLU A 102 -4.16 0.27 12.36
N GLY A 103 -2.92 0.01 12.81
CA GLY A 103 -1.93 1.05 13.04
C GLY A 103 -1.61 1.90 11.81
N PHE A 104 -1.73 1.33 10.61
CA PHE A 104 -1.53 2.09 9.37
C PHE A 104 -2.55 3.23 9.23
N SER A 105 -3.83 2.94 9.41
CA SER A 105 -4.88 3.96 9.33
C SER A 105 -4.66 5.08 10.33
N VAL A 106 -4.32 4.74 11.57
CA VAL A 106 -4.04 5.72 12.64
C VAL A 106 -2.87 6.64 12.25
N ILE A 107 -1.74 6.07 11.87
CA ILE A 107 -0.54 6.84 11.53
C ILE A 107 -0.75 7.64 10.24
N PHE A 108 -1.38 7.06 9.22
CA PHE A 108 -1.70 7.78 7.99
C PHE A 108 -2.55 9.02 8.27
N HIS A 109 -3.63 8.90 9.06
CA HIS A 109 -4.47 10.04 9.39
C HIS A 109 -3.74 11.11 10.20
N GLN A 110 -2.85 10.70 11.11
CA GLN A 110 -2.01 11.63 11.88
C GLN A 110 -1.10 12.46 10.95
N VAL A 111 -0.46 11.82 9.97
CA VAL A 111 0.40 12.52 8.99
C VAL A 111 -0.42 13.38 8.05
N SER A 112 -1.53 12.85 7.54
CA SER A 112 -2.43 13.54 6.64
C SER A 112 -3.06 14.78 7.29
N PHE A 113 -3.39 14.71 8.59
CA PHE A 113 -3.90 15.84 9.34
C PHE A 113 -2.94 17.05 9.34
N GLN A 114 -1.64 16.79 9.37
CA GLN A 114 -0.63 17.85 9.29
C GLN A 114 -0.63 18.56 7.93
N SER A 115 -1.03 17.89 6.88
CA SER A 115 -1.04 18.41 5.50
C SER A 115 -2.37 19.05 5.11
N VAL A 116 -3.49 18.41 5.46
CA VAL A 116 -4.83 18.79 4.98
C VAL A 116 -5.84 19.06 6.10
N GLY A 117 -5.41 19.01 7.37
CA GLY A 117 -6.26 19.27 8.53
C GLY A 117 -7.42 18.27 8.61
N LEU A 118 -8.61 18.77 8.96
CA LEU A 118 -9.82 17.95 9.13
C LEU A 118 -10.29 17.24 7.86
N SER A 119 -9.83 17.63 6.67
CA SER A 119 -10.18 16.94 5.43
C SER A 119 -9.74 15.45 5.41
N THR A 120 -8.74 15.10 6.22
CA THR A 120 -8.32 13.69 6.37
C THR A 120 -9.44 12.78 6.89
N LEU A 121 -10.44 13.33 7.62
CA LEU A 121 -11.60 12.58 8.13
C LEU A 121 -12.44 11.94 7.00
N GLN A 122 -12.39 12.50 5.79
CA GLN A 122 -13.11 11.96 4.64
C GLN A 122 -12.39 10.79 3.96
N SER A 123 -11.19 10.42 4.41
CA SER A 123 -10.41 9.30 3.89
C SER A 123 -10.62 8.04 4.74
N ARG A 124 -10.66 6.88 4.07
CA ARG A 124 -10.70 5.56 4.70
C ARG A 124 -9.50 4.72 4.29
N ALA A 125 -8.31 5.31 4.45
CA ALA A 125 -7.05 4.61 4.20
C ALA A 125 -6.92 3.40 5.13
N ILE A 126 -6.65 2.23 4.56
CA ILE A 126 -6.51 0.96 5.27
C ILE A 126 -5.28 0.20 4.80
N ALA A 127 -4.82 -0.74 5.61
CA ALA A 127 -3.83 -1.72 5.19
C ALA A 127 -4.12 -3.09 5.82
N GLY A 128 -3.63 -4.14 5.17
CA GLY A 128 -3.75 -5.50 5.65
C GLY A 128 -2.67 -6.41 5.10
N LEU A 129 -2.61 -7.60 5.68
CA LEU A 129 -1.84 -8.73 5.20
C LEU A 129 -2.80 -9.73 4.56
N ALA A 130 -2.52 -10.16 3.34
CA ALA A 130 -3.32 -11.12 2.59
C ALA A 130 -2.41 -12.18 1.98
N SER A 131 -2.45 -13.41 2.51
CA SER A 131 -1.68 -14.57 2.03
C SER A 131 -0.19 -14.26 1.78
N GLY A 132 0.44 -13.56 2.71
CA GLY A 132 1.86 -13.19 2.63
C GLY A 132 2.18 -11.91 1.88
N THR A 133 1.20 -11.22 1.29
CA THR A 133 1.35 -9.95 0.59
C THR A 133 0.82 -8.81 1.45
N PHE A 134 1.61 -7.74 1.63
CA PHE A 134 1.12 -6.52 2.25
C PHE A 134 0.30 -5.70 1.26
N VAL A 135 -0.85 -5.20 1.70
CA VAL A 135 -1.73 -4.36 0.88
C VAL A 135 -1.99 -3.04 1.60
N PHE A 136 -1.68 -1.93 0.94
CA PHE A 136 -1.92 -0.56 1.44
C PHE A 136 -2.90 0.16 0.52
N CYS A 137 -3.94 0.76 1.07
CA CYS A 137 -4.93 1.51 0.32
C CYS A 137 -4.85 2.99 0.68
N LEU A 138 -4.42 3.81 -0.29
CA LEU A 138 -4.25 5.25 -0.16
C LEU A 138 -5.36 6.01 -0.90
N PRO A 139 -5.69 7.21 -0.46
CA PRO A 139 -6.55 8.11 -1.23
C PRO A 139 -5.97 8.45 -2.60
N GLY A 140 -6.83 8.82 -3.55
CA GLY A 140 -6.47 9.06 -4.95
C GLY A 140 -5.76 10.38 -5.24
N SER A 141 -5.52 11.24 -4.26
CA SER A 141 -4.80 12.49 -4.47
C SER A 141 -3.29 12.30 -4.46
N THR A 142 -2.58 13.06 -5.28
CA THR A 142 -1.11 13.05 -5.30
C THR A 142 -0.51 13.45 -3.93
N GLY A 143 -1.16 14.36 -3.21
CA GLY A 143 -0.74 14.75 -1.85
C GLY A 143 -0.84 13.61 -0.86
N ALA A 144 -1.96 12.85 -0.88
CA ALA A 144 -2.15 11.69 0.00
C ALA A 144 -1.17 10.56 -0.31
N VAL A 145 -0.86 10.32 -1.59
CA VAL A 145 0.16 9.36 -2.00
C VAL A 145 1.54 9.75 -1.47
N LYS A 146 1.90 11.03 -1.57
CA LYS A 146 3.15 11.57 -1.01
C LYS A 146 3.22 11.37 0.50
N ASP A 147 2.17 11.78 1.22
CA ASP A 147 2.13 11.62 2.68
C ASP A 147 2.22 10.14 3.08
N GLY A 148 1.45 9.27 2.45
CA GLY A 148 1.44 7.84 2.75
C GLY A 148 2.77 7.16 2.45
N TRP A 149 3.37 7.44 1.30
CA TRP A 149 4.66 6.86 0.93
C TRP A 149 5.80 7.46 1.72
N ASP A 150 6.01 8.78 1.63
CA ASP A 150 7.21 9.43 2.14
C ASP A 150 7.34 9.36 3.67
N LYS A 151 6.20 9.37 4.39
CA LYS A 151 6.17 9.48 5.85
C LYS A 151 5.79 8.18 6.58
N VAL A 152 5.28 7.17 5.87
CA VAL A 152 4.80 5.93 6.50
C VAL A 152 5.34 4.69 5.79
N ILE A 153 4.93 4.44 4.54
CA ILE A 153 5.16 3.16 3.86
C ILE A 153 6.64 2.96 3.56
N SER A 154 7.32 3.96 2.99
CA SER A 154 8.73 3.83 2.62
C SER A 154 9.63 3.48 3.81
N LEU A 155 9.34 4.04 4.98
CA LEU A 155 10.10 3.74 6.20
C LEU A 155 9.86 2.31 6.69
N GLN A 156 8.64 1.80 6.55
CA GLN A 156 8.30 0.43 6.94
C GLN A 156 8.72 -0.62 5.90
N LEU A 157 8.94 -0.22 4.66
CA LEU A 157 9.49 -1.08 3.61
C LEU A 157 11.03 -0.99 3.49
N ASP A 158 11.69 -0.14 4.26
CA ASP A 158 13.15 -0.14 4.34
C ASP A 158 13.62 -1.16 5.40
N SER A 159 14.30 -2.22 4.95
CA SER A 159 14.84 -3.28 5.80
C SER A 159 15.83 -2.79 6.86
N ARG A 160 16.34 -1.57 6.71
CA ARG A 160 17.29 -0.93 7.61
C ARG A 160 16.63 -0.10 8.71
N HIS A 161 15.30 0.15 8.61
CA HIS A 161 14.57 0.96 9.57
C HIS A 161 14.45 0.26 10.93
N LYS A 162 14.75 0.98 12.00
CA LYS A 162 14.74 0.49 13.38
C LYS A 162 13.74 1.29 14.24
N PRO A 163 13.15 0.66 15.25
CA PRO A 163 13.45 -0.65 15.85
C PRO A 163 12.91 -1.86 15.06
N CYS A 164 11.92 -1.70 14.18
CA CYS A 164 11.33 -2.76 13.37
C CYS A 164 10.81 -2.23 12.04
N ASN A 165 10.67 -3.11 11.07
CA ASN A 165 10.12 -2.82 9.75
C ASN A 165 9.36 -4.05 9.22
N LEU A 166 8.56 -3.87 8.18
CA LEU A 166 7.73 -4.95 7.62
C LEU A 166 8.55 -5.95 6.80
N VAL A 167 9.69 -5.53 6.25
CA VAL A 167 10.54 -6.42 5.43
C VAL A 167 11.12 -7.55 6.28
N GLU A 168 11.51 -7.27 7.53
CA GLU A 168 11.98 -8.29 8.47
C GLU A 168 10.91 -9.36 8.80
N LEU A 169 9.64 -9.05 8.61
CA LEU A 169 8.54 -9.98 8.86
C LEU A 169 8.24 -10.88 7.66
N MET A 170 8.61 -10.47 6.43
CA MET A 170 8.22 -11.16 5.20
C MET A 170 8.54 -12.66 5.19
N PRO A 171 9.73 -13.13 5.64
CA PRO A 171 10.03 -14.57 5.66
C PRO A 171 9.14 -15.40 6.60
N ARG A 172 8.44 -14.75 7.52
CA ARG A 172 7.64 -15.39 8.58
C ARG A 172 6.14 -15.23 8.40
N LEU A 173 5.68 -14.53 7.38
CA LEU A 173 4.26 -14.21 7.22
C LEU A 173 3.38 -15.46 7.08
N MET A 174 3.93 -16.53 6.50
CA MET A 174 3.24 -17.79 6.23
C MET A 174 3.72 -18.95 7.13
N GLU A 175 4.49 -18.70 8.19
CA GLU A 175 5.08 -19.73 9.08
C GLU A 175 4.02 -20.67 9.70
N HIS A 176 2.77 -20.21 9.87
CA HIS A 176 1.67 -21.03 10.38
C HIS A 176 1.26 -22.18 9.44
N LEU A 177 1.56 -22.10 8.16
CA LEU A 177 1.31 -23.18 7.18
C LEU A 177 2.38 -24.27 7.25
N GLU A 178 3.60 -23.94 7.69
CA GLU A 178 4.71 -24.89 7.81
C GLU A 178 4.56 -25.81 9.02
N HIS A 179 3.76 -25.39 10.03
CA HIS A 179 3.53 -26.13 11.27
C HIS A 179 2.18 -26.89 11.30
N ALA A 180 1.44 -26.90 10.19
CA ALA A 180 0.13 -27.55 10.09
C ALA A 180 0.21 -29.06 9.72
N HIS A 181 1.33 -29.74 10.04
CA HIS A 181 1.54 -31.18 9.84
C HIS A 181 1.76 -31.92 11.16
#